data_f3d56773c65f4edb0f5abfd0279dbabb
#
_entry.id   f3d56773c65f4edb0f5abfd0279dbabb
#
_cell.length_a   1.000
_cell.length_b   1.000
_cell.length_c   1.000
_cell.angle_alpha   90.00
_cell.angle_beta   90.00
_cell.angle_gamma   90.00
#
_symmetry.space_group_name_H-M   'P 1'
#
loop_
_entity.id
_entity.type
_entity.pdbx_description
1 polymer ?
#
loop_
_entity_poly.entity_id
_entity_poly.type
_entity_poly.pdbx_seq_one_letter_code
_entity_poly.pdbx_strand_id
1 'polypeptide(L)'
;MNKRKKKTRAVLAVLLAAFAALLYVHRFKEVNAGINYSVEKAQVGEPVQANLSGASSDSLSTITVASARELTPDELAELSARPPLEGYLDEDAHVVLVFITTDDGEASTTEATTGICLQSGVTSWQCDPMIGIELAEDPLSTIESDGAAIALAYLVSPARSGGQAWADLNNKGFSLVTSTWPQRVSVELGRIEPWSLTS
;
A
#
# COMPACT_ATOMS: atom_id res chain seq x y z
N MET A 1 32.48 -54.51 17.30
CA MET A 1 31.64 -53.81 16.31
C MET A 1 32.53 -52.90 15.45
N ASN A 2 32.63 -53.16 14.18
CA ASN A 2 33.72 -52.77 13.28
C ASN A 2 33.80 -51.28 13.03
N LYS A 3 34.88 -50.58 13.38
CA LYS A 3 35.13 -49.13 13.17
C LYS A 3 34.83 -48.66 11.72
N ARG A 4 35.06 -49.56 10.73
CA ARG A 4 34.71 -49.27 9.33
C ARG A 4 33.19 -49.07 9.12
N LYS A 5 32.30 -49.89 9.73
CA LYS A 5 30.84 -49.75 9.59
C LYS A 5 30.31 -48.47 10.20
N LYS A 6 30.95 -47.96 11.28
CA LYS A 6 30.56 -46.66 11.87
C LYS A 6 30.93 -45.48 10.97
N LYS A 7 32.12 -45.51 10.33
CA LYS A 7 32.54 -44.43 9.39
C LYS A 7 31.65 -44.41 8.14
N THR A 8 31.30 -45.57 7.58
CA THR A 8 30.40 -45.65 6.40
C THR A 8 29.00 -45.13 6.74
N ARG A 9 28.46 -45.41 7.92
CA ARG A 9 27.14 -44.88 8.36
C ARG A 9 27.17 -43.36 8.58
N ALA A 10 28.26 -42.81 9.13
CA ALA A 10 28.41 -41.38 9.30
C ALA A 10 28.52 -40.66 7.96
N VAL A 11 29.27 -41.16 7.00
CA VAL A 11 29.38 -40.61 5.65
C VAL A 11 28.01 -40.66 4.94
N LEU A 12 27.28 -41.76 5.03
CA LEU A 12 25.96 -41.89 4.45
C LEU A 12 24.96 -40.90 5.05
N ALA A 13 25.00 -40.69 6.38
CA ALA A 13 24.14 -39.72 7.05
C ALA A 13 24.43 -38.27 6.60
N VAL A 14 25.71 -37.90 6.42
CA VAL A 14 26.10 -36.59 5.92
C VAL A 14 25.64 -36.39 4.47
N LEU A 15 25.78 -37.40 3.61
CA LEU A 15 25.31 -37.34 2.22
C LEU A 15 23.78 -37.21 2.14
N LEU A 16 23.04 -37.92 2.99
CA LEU A 16 21.58 -37.79 3.05
C LEU A 16 21.15 -36.39 3.54
N ALA A 17 21.83 -35.87 4.55
CA ALA A 17 21.54 -34.50 5.04
C ALA A 17 21.86 -33.46 3.98
N ALA A 18 22.98 -33.57 3.26
CA ALA A 18 23.32 -32.66 2.16
C ALA A 18 22.31 -32.76 1.01
N PHE A 19 21.86 -33.97 0.66
CA PHE A 19 20.84 -34.17 -0.36
C PHE A 19 19.48 -33.58 0.05
N ALA A 20 19.07 -33.79 1.31
CA ALA A 20 17.85 -33.18 1.84
C ALA A 20 17.90 -31.64 1.84
N ALA A 21 19.06 -31.05 2.20
CA ALA A 21 19.27 -29.61 2.14
C ALA A 21 19.20 -29.08 0.69
N LEU A 22 19.78 -29.79 -0.28
CA LEU A 22 19.69 -29.42 -1.69
C LEU A 22 18.26 -29.51 -2.22
N LEU A 23 17.51 -30.54 -1.86
CA LEU A 23 16.09 -30.65 -2.23
C LEU A 23 15.26 -29.53 -1.60
N TYR A 24 15.54 -29.19 -0.33
CA TYR A 24 14.84 -28.09 0.34
C TYR A 24 15.12 -26.76 -0.36
N VAL A 25 16.39 -26.46 -0.68
CA VAL A 25 16.77 -25.24 -1.40
C VAL A 25 16.15 -25.20 -2.79
N HIS A 26 16.11 -26.34 -3.49
CA HIS A 26 15.50 -26.42 -4.82
C HIS A 26 13.98 -26.17 -4.74
N ARG A 27 13.29 -26.85 -3.82
CA ARG A 27 11.85 -26.64 -3.58
C ARG A 27 11.56 -25.21 -3.14
N PHE A 28 12.39 -24.66 -2.25
CA PHE A 28 12.25 -23.27 -1.81
C PHE A 28 12.41 -22.30 -2.99
N LYS A 29 13.36 -22.55 -3.88
CA LYS A 29 13.52 -21.78 -5.11
C LYS A 29 12.35 -21.94 -6.08
N GLU A 30 11.82 -23.15 -6.27
CA GLU A 30 10.67 -23.39 -7.13
C GLU A 30 9.40 -22.71 -6.58
N VAL A 31 9.12 -22.86 -5.30
CA VAL A 31 7.97 -22.22 -4.63
C VAL A 31 8.11 -20.69 -4.66
N ASN A 32 9.33 -20.17 -4.51
CA ASN A 32 9.57 -18.73 -4.55
C ASN A 32 9.90 -18.19 -5.96
N ALA A 33 10.17 -19.04 -6.96
CA ALA A 33 10.36 -18.59 -8.33
C ALA A 33 9.05 -18.10 -8.98
N GLY A 34 7.89 -18.58 -8.48
CA GLY A 34 6.58 -17.99 -8.78
C GLY A 34 6.33 -16.68 -8.01
N ILE A 35 7.15 -16.38 -7.01
CA ILE A 35 7.16 -15.14 -6.22
C ILE A 35 8.36 -14.28 -6.68
N ASN A 36 8.64 -14.24 -7.97
CA ASN A 36 9.42 -13.16 -8.54
C ASN A 36 8.48 -11.94 -8.50
N TYR A 37 8.53 -11.21 -7.39
CA TYR A 37 7.97 -9.88 -7.30
C TYR A 37 8.73 -8.96 -8.26
N SER A 38 8.45 -9.08 -9.54
CA SER A 38 8.69 -7.98 -10.44
C SER A 38 7.76 -6.88 -9.96
N VAL A 39 8.30 -5.91 -9.27
CA VAL A 39 7.55 -4.72 -8.90
C VAL A 39 7.45 -3.92 -10.19
N GLU A 40 6.28 -3.87 -10.77
CA GLU A 40 5.98 -2.91 -11.81
C GLU A 40 5.84 -1.55 -11.16
N LYS A 41 6.66 -0.60 -11.59
CA LYS A 41 6.67 0.77 -11.10
C LYS A 41 6.10 1.67 -12.18
N ALA A 42 5.09 2.44 -11.82
CA ALA A 42 4.49 3.45 -12.66
C ALA A 42 4.65 4.83 -12.00
N GLN A 43 4.44 5.86 -12.79
CA GLN A 43 4.42 7.24 -12.34
C GLN A 43 2.97 7.73 -12.24
N VAL A 44 2.78 8.84 -11.52
CA VAL A 44 1.50 9.55 -11.51
C VAL A 44 1.10 9.91 -12.95
N GLY A 45 -0.14 9.65 -13.31
CA GLY A 45 -0.68 9.84 -14.67
C GLY A 45 -0.57 8.60 -15.58
N GLU A 46 0.15 7.55 -15.17
CA GLU A 46 0.21 6.30 -15.93
C GLU A 46 -0.91 5.33 -15.52
N PRO A 47 -1.60 4.68 -16.46
CA PRO A 47 -2.62 3.68 -16.16
C PRO A 47 -1.96 2.41 -15.60
N VAL A 48 -2.51 1.87 -14.53
CA VAL A 48 -2.04 0.65 -13.87
C VAL A 48 -3.18 -0.28 -13.53
N GLN A 49 -2.87 -1.56 -13.39
CA GLN A 49 -3.82 -2.54 -12.88
C GLN A 49 -3.91 -2.43 -11.35
N ALA A 50 -5.13 -2.42 -10.85
CA ALA A 50 -5.41 -2.37 -9.42
C ALA A 50 -6.43 -3.43 -9.02
N ASN A 51 -6.23 -4.00 -7.84
CA ASN A 51 -7.23 -4.84 -7.20
C ASN A 51 -8.07 -3.97 -6.26
N LEU A 52 -9.20 -3.51 -6.74
CA LEU A 52 -10.08 -2.63 -5.98
C LEU A 52 -10.87 -3.39 -4.90
N SER A 53 -11.18 -4.65 -5.11
CA SER A 53 -12.06 -5.42 -4.20
C SER A 53 -11.31 -6.22 -3.12
N GLY A 54 -9.98 -6.29 -3.17
CA GLY A 54 -9.16 -7.03 -2.19
C GLY A 54 -9.40 -8.56 -2.12
N ALA A 55 -10.44 -9.06 -2.74
CA ALA A 55 -10.97 -10.40 -2.45
C ALA A 55 -10.74 -11.45 -3.54
N SER A 56 -10.48 -11.09 -4.77
CA SER A 56 -10.19 -12.08 -5.82
C SER A 56 -9.35 -11.50 -6.95
N SER A 57 -8.47 -12.34 -7.48
CA SER A 57 -7.60 -12.01 -8.62
C SER A 57 -8.35 -11.76 -9.93
N ASP A 58 -9.65 -11.95 -9.96
CA ASP A 58 -10.45 -11.96 -11.19
C ASP A 58 -11.07 -10.59 -11.55
N SER A 59 -10.93 -9.59 -10.67
CA SER A 59 -11.44 -8.23 -10.90
C SER A 59 -10.32 -7.19 -10.78
N LEU A 60 -9.38 -7.23 -11.72
CA LEU A 60 -8.43 -6.14 -11.89
C LEU A 60 -9.09 -5.03 -12.70
N SER A 61 -9.13 -3.84 -12.15
CA SER A 61 -9.56 -2.63 -12.84
C SER A 61 -8.34 -1.81 -13.25
N THR A 62 -8.44 -1.11 -14.37
CA THR A 62 -7.42 -0.13 -14.74
C THR A 62 -7.71 1.18 -14.01
N ILE A 63 -6.73 1.67 -13.28
CA ILE A 63 -6.81 2.96 -12.60
C ILE A 63 -5.67 3.87 -13.05
N THR A 64 -5.88 5.16 -12.94
CA THR A 64 -4.83 6.17 -13.09
C THR A 64 -4.80 7.02 -11.83
N VAL A 65 -3.62 7.13 -11.21
CA VAL A 65 -3.42 8.07 -10.10
C VAL A 65 -3.25 9.46 -10.69
N ALA A 66 -4.20 10.34 -10.45
CA ALA A 66 -4.19 11.71 -10.95
C ALA A 66 -3.25 12.61 -10.12
N SER A 67 -3.36 12.51 -8.79
CA SER A 67 -2.54 13.29 -7.85
C SER A 67 -2.55 12.67 -6.45
N ALA A 68 -1.65 13.15 -5.60
CA ALA A 68 -1.65 12.89 -4.17
C ALA A 68 -1.27 14.15 -3.41
N ARG A 69 -1.93 14.41 -2.28
CA ARG A 69 -1.63 15.55 -1.42
C ARG A 69 -1.89 15.26 0.05
N GLU A 70 -1.27 15.99 0.91
CA GLU A 70 -1.59 16.03 2.33
C GLU A 70 -2.69 17.08 2.58
N LEU A 71 -3.58 16.83 3.55
CA LEU A 71 -4.50 17.86 4.03
C LEU A 71 -3.70 18.98 4.72
N THR A 72 -4.10 20.21 4.47
CA THR A 72 -3.57 21.35 5.22
C THR A 72 -4.02 21.30 6.68
N PRO A 73 -3.34 21.98 7.61
CA PRO A 73 -3.79 22.05 9.00
C PRO A 73 -5.22 22.54 9.18
N ASP A 74 -5.67 23.48 8.35
CA ASP A 74 -7.04 24.02 8.40
C ASP A 74 -8.06 22.97 7.93
N GLU A 75 -7.78 22.24 6.85
CA GLU A 75 -8.61 21.13 6.37
C GLU A 75 -8.67 19.98 7.38
N LEU A 76 -7.54 19.68 8.02
CA LEU A 76 -7.48 18.65 9.05
C LEU A 76 -8.29 19.06 10.27
N ALA A 77 -8.24 20.34 10.67
CA ALA A 77 -9.04 20.88 11.77
C ALA A 77 -10.55 20.85 11.44
N GLU A 78 -10.93 21.21 10.22
CA GLU A 78 -12.32 21.11 9.75
C GLU A 78 -12.81 19.67 9.79
N LEU A 79 -12.02 18.72 9.27
CA LEU A 79 -12.35 17.30 9.25
C LEU A 79 -12.47 16.72 10.66
N SER A 80 -11.54 17.05 11.57
CA SER A 80 -11.53 16.55 12.94
C SER A 80 -12.68 17.09 13.81
N ALA A 81 -13.26 18.21 13.43
CA ALA A 81 -14.41 18.79 14.11
C ALA A 81 -15.74 18.09 13.75
N ARG A 82 -15.76 17.23 12.75
CA ARG A 82 -16.95 16.46 12.35
C ARG A 82 -17.27 15.39 13.38
N PRO A 83 -18.55 15.23 13.81
CA PRO A 83 -18.92 14.32 14.90
C PRO A 83 -18.37 12.89 14.79
N PRO A 84 -18.39 12.24 13.60
CA PRO A 84 -17.84 10.88 13.50
C PRO A 84 -16.32 10.79 13.68
N LEU A 85 -15.60 11.90 13.51
CA LEU A 85 -14.13 11.95 13.57
C LEU A 85 -13.62 12.69 14.81
N GLU A 86 -14.52 13.19 15.68
CA GLU A 86 -14.13 13.85 16.91
C GLU A 86 -13.36 12.89 17.83
N GLY A 87 -12.09 13.23 18.10
CA GLY A 87 -11.17 12.39 18.89
C GLY A 87 -10.64 11.15 18.15
N TYR A 88 -10.96 10.99 16.87
CA TYR A 88 -10.44 9.89 16.04
C TYR A 88 -9.05 10.15 15.50
N LEU A 89 -8.76 11.43 15.18
CA LEU A 89 -7.47 11.87 14.65
C LEU A 89 -6.55 12.24 15.81
N ASP A 90 -5.33 11.67 15.81
CA ASP A 90 -4.27 12.02 16.76
C ASP A 90 -3.76 13.45 16.50
N GLU A 91 -3.15 14.11 17.51
CA GLU A 91 -2.57 15.47 17.38
C GLU A 91 -1.49 15.54 16.27
N ASP A 92 -0.74 14.46 16.10
CA ASP A 92 0.32 14.33 15.10
C ASP A 92 -0.16 13.56 13.85
N ALA A 93 -1.45 13.55 13.58
CA ALA A 93 -2.01 12.87 12.42
C ALA A 93 -1.80 13.67 11.13
N HIS A 94 -1.45 12.97 10.08
CA HIS A 94 -1.41 13.48 8.72
C HIS A 94 -2.40 12.67 7.87
N VAL A 95 -3.24 13.34 7.14
CA VAL A 95 -4.18 12.68 6.21
C VAL A 95 -3.70 12.93 4.79
N VAL A 96 -3.39 11.83 4.12
CA VAL A 96 -2.98 11.83 2.71
C VAL A 96 -4.17 11.45 1.86
N LEU A 97 -4.51 12.30 0.90
CA LEU A 97 -5.49 12.02 -0.14
C LEU A 97 -4.77 11.61 -1.42
N VAL A 98 -5.21 10.51 -2.00
CA VAL A 98 -4.77 10.06 -3.32
C VAL A 98 -5.97 10.03 -4.23
N PHE A 99 -5.93 10.80 -5.30
CA PHE A 99 -7.00 10.91 -6.29
C PHE A 99 -6.75 9.92 -7.42
N ILE A 100 -7.71 9.04 -7.66
CA ILE A 100 -7.65 8.05 -8.72
C ILE A 100 -8.84 8.20 -9.67
N THR A 101 -8.62 7.88 -10.93
CA THR A 101 -9.68 7.70 -11.93
C THR A 101 -9.72 6.25 -12.35
N THR A 102 -10.90 5.74 -12.70
CA THR A 102 -11.11 4.39 -13.21
C THR A 102 -11.65 4.46 -14.62
N ASP A 103 -11.20 3.55 -15.50
CA ASP A 103 -11.67 3.51 -16.88
C ASP A 103 -13.17 3.16 -16.98
N ASP A 104 -13.66 2.42 -16.00
CA ASP A 104 -15.04 1.90 -16.02
C ASP A 104 -16.07 2.86 -15.42
N GLY A 105 -15.64 3.97 -14.81
CA GLY A 105 -16.55 5.02 -14.26
C GLY A 105 -17.46 4.56 -13.11
N GLU A 106 -17.40 3.30 -12.70
CA GLU A 106 -18.32 2.67 -11.75
C GLU A 106 -17.73 2.31 -10.38
N ALA A 107 -16.43 2.56 -10.15
CA ALA A 107 -15.83 2.20 -8.86
C ALA A 107 -16.40 3.08 -7.74
N SER A 108 -17.16 2.49 -6.84
CA SER A 108 -17.58 3.17 -5.62
C SER A 108 -16.39 3.33 -4.68
N THR A 109 -16.32 4.45 -3.97
CA THR A 109 -15.29 4.73 -2.95
C THR A 109 -15.18 3.61 -1.91
N THR A 110 -16.28 2.91 -1.64
CA THR A 110 -16.36 1.85 -0.63
C THR A 110 -15.67 0.55 -1.07
N GLU A 111 -15.65 0.25 -2.36
CA GLU A 111 -15.03 -0.99 -2.89
C GLU A 111 -13.52 -0.82 -3.12
N ALA A 112 -13.07 0.39 -3.45
CA ALA A 112 -11.66 0.68 -3.71
C ALA A 112 -10.76 0.60 -2.46
N THR A 113 -11.34 0.49 -1.26
CA THR A 113 -10.62 0.74 0.00
C THR A 113 -9.78 -0.42 0.51
N THR A 114 -10.02 -1.67 0.10
CA THR A 114 -9.40 -2.83 0.76
C THR A 114 -8.17 -3.39 0.06
N GLY A 115 -7.98 -3.11 -1.23
CA GLY A 115 -6.90 -3.69 -2.04
C GLY A 115 -5.71 -2.76 -2.28
N ILE A 116 -5.88 -1.45 -2.06
CA ILE A 116 -4.87 -0.44 -2.36
C ILE A 116 -4.30 0.11 -1.06
N CYS A 117 -2.98 0.14 -0.92
CA CYS A 117 -2.34 0.68 0.26
C CYS A 117 -1.28 1.74 -0.08
N LEU A 118 -1.20 2.77 0.77
CA LEU A 118 -0.11 3.74 0.77
C LEU A 118 1.12 3.11 1.44
N GLN A 119 2.30 3.31 0.92
CA GLN A 119 3.54 2.77 1.46
C GLN A 119 4.66 3.80 1.48
N SER A 120 5.44 3.81 2.55
CA SER A 120 6.74 4.48 2.62
C SER A 120 7.78 3.56 3.28
N GLY A 121 8.83 3.24 2.55
CA GLY A 121 9.80 2.24 2.98
C GLY A 121 9.17 0.88 3.21
N VAL A 122 9.21 0.39 4.46
CA VAL A 122 8.62 -0.90 4.88
C VAL A 122 7.24 -0.75 5.55
N THR A 123 6.81 0.49 5.77
CA THR A 123 5.54 0.80 6.44
C THR A 123 4.44 1.00 5.42
N SER A 124 3.26 0.45 5.68
CA SER A 124 2.10 0.59 4.80
C SER A 124 0.84 0.92 5.59
N TRP A 125 -0.04 1.68 4.97
CA TRP A 125 -1.33 2.08 5.53
C TRP A 125 -2.44 1.66 4.59
N GLN A 126 -3.50 1.12 5.16
CA GLN A 126 -4.75 0.89 4.45
C GLN A 126 -5.52 2.19 4.32
N CYS A 127 -6.38 2.27 3.30
CA CYS A 127 -7.33 3.36 3.19
C CYS A 127 -8.21 3.42 4.46
N ASP A 128 -8.41 4.61 5.00
CA ASP A 128 -9.22 4.83 6.18
C ASP A 128 -10.69 5.01 5.78
N PRO A 129 -11.56 4.04 6.08
CA PRO A 129 -12.94 4.09 5.62
C PRO A 129 -13.75 5.19 6.29
N MET A 130 -13.44 5.56 7.54
CA MET A 130 -14.17 6.60 8.26
C MET A 130 -13.93 7.97 7.62
N ILE A 131 -12.67 8.29 7.33
CA ILE A 131 -12.32 9.54 6.64
C ILE A 131 -12.87 9.52 5.21
N GLY A 132 -12.78 8.39 4.52
CA GLY A 132 -13.27 8.24 3.15
C GLY A 132 -14.80 8.46 3.04
N ILE A 133 -15.58 7.94 3.99
CA ILE A 133 -17.04 8.13 4.03
C ILE A 133 -17.37 9.60 4.28
N GLU A 134 -16.74 10.21 5.29
CA GLU A 134 -16.98 11.61 5.62
C GLU A 134 -16.67 12.55 4.46
N LEU A 135 -15.57 12.32 3.74
CA LEU A 135 -15.20 13.12 2.57
C LEU A 135 -16.11 12.85 1.37
N ALA A 136 -16.72 11.67 1.27
CA ALA A 136 -17.66 11.36 0.21
C ALA A 136 -19.04 11.99 0.47
N GLU A 137 -19.49 12.06 1.74
CA GLU A 137 -20.78 12.65 2.13
C GLU A 137 -20.73 14.19 2.14
N ASP A 138 -19.63 14.74 2.66
CA ASP A 138 -19.41 16.18 2.78
C ASP A 138 -17.96 16.52 2.39
N PRO A 139 -17.67 16.71 1.09
CA PRO A 139 -16.34 17.05 0.60
C PRO A 139 -15.84 18.38 1.19
N LEU A 140 -14.55 18.43 1.52
CA LEU A 140 -13.92 19.71 1.86
C LEU A 140 -14.01 20.66 0.67
N SER A 141 -14.22 21.95 0.94
CA SER A 141 -14.41 22.99 -0.11
C SER A 141 -13.22 23.11 -1.08
N THR A 142 -12.05 22.63 -0.66
CA THR A 142 -10.81 22.61 -1.44
C THR A 142 -10.63 21.34 -2.27
N ILE A 143 -11.48 20.32 -2.06
CA ILE A 143 -11.50 19.13 -2.90
C ILE A 143 -12.41 19.44 -4.08
N GLU A 144 -11.84 19.99 -5.14
CA GLU A 144 -12.53 20.04 -6.42
C GLU A 144 -12.77 18.61 -6.88
N SER A 145 -14.02 18.17 -6.79
CA SER A 145 -14.47 16.95 -7.43
C SER A 145 -14.51 17.21 -8.94
N ASP A 146 -13.38 17.03 -9.61
CA ASP A 146 -13.40 16.80 -11.04
C ASP A 146 -14.13 15.46 -11.19
N GLY A 147 -15.39 15.47 -11.59
CA GLY A 147 -16.48 14.51 -11.43
C GLY A 147 -16.22 13.02 -11.76
N ALA A 148 -14.98 12.57 -11.80
CA ALA A 148 -14.52 11.22 -12.09
C ALA A 148 -13.43 10.72 -11.11
N ALA A 149 -12.92 11.53 -10.19
CA ALA A 149 -11.85 11.11 -9.31
C ALA A 149 -12.38 10.60 -7.97
N ILE A 150 -11.93 9.42 -7.58
CA ILE A 150 -12.17 8.85 -6.26
C ILE A 150 -11.03 9.28 -5.35
N ALA A 151 -11.34 9.89 -4.21
CA ALA A 151 -10.36 10.23 -3.19
C ALA A 151 -10.17 9.07 -2.21
N LEU A 152 -8.98 8.50 -2.19
CA LEU A 152 -8.56 7.51 -1.18
C LEU A 152 -7.88 8.26 -0.03
N ALA A 153 -8.39 8.09 1.18
CA ALA A 153 -7.86 8.75 2.36
C ALA A 153 -6.99 7.79 3.20
N TYR A 154 -5.80 8.23 3.59
CA TYR A 154 -4.87 7.45 4.40
C TYR A 154 -4.49 8.23 5.64
N LEU A 155 -4.76 7.66 6.81
CA LEU A 155 -4.35 8.24 8.08
C LEU A 155 -2.94 7.76 8.46
N VAL A 156 -1.99 8.68 8.43
CA VAL A 156 -0.59 8.47 8.79
C VAL A 156 -0.30 9.18 10.10
N SER A 157 0.04 8.43 11.13
CA SER A 157 0.43 8.99 12.43
C SER A 157 1.58 8.20 13.02
N PRO A 158 2.34 8.74 13.98
CA PRO A 158 3.39 8.01 14.68
C PRO A 158 2.88 6.72 15.31
N ALA A 159 1.67 6.72 15.87
CA ALA A 159 1.05 5.53 16.45
C ALA A 159 0.83 4.42 15.42
N ARG A 160 0.46 4.77 14.18
CA ARG A 160 0.23 3.83 13.07
C ARG A 160 1.49 3.52 12.27
N SER A 161 2.59 4.24 12.53
CA SER A 161 3.86 4.14 11.78
C SER A 161 4.97 3.49 12.59
N GLY A 162 4.66 2.86 13.73
CA GLY A 162 5.69 2.29 14.62
C GLY A 162 6.62 3.34 15.23
N GLY A 163 6.12 4.54 15.48
CA GLY A 163 6.87 5.67 16.06
C GLY A 163 7.68 6.48 15.05
N GLN A 164 7.55 6.22 13.73
CA GLN A 164 8.25 7.01 12.71
C GLN A 164 7.58 8.38 12.54
N ALA A 165 8.40 9.43 12.51
CA ALA A 165 7.92 10.78 12.26
C ALA A 165 7.53 10.99 10.78
N TRP A 166 6.54 11.86 10.54
CA TRP A 166 6.10 12.22 9.19
C TRP A 166 7.25 12.65 8.27
N ALA A 167 8.14 13.53 8.78
CA ALA A 167 9.28 14.01 7.99
C ALA A 167 10.19 12.89 7.49
N ASP A 168 10.42 11.85 8.30
CA ASP A 168 11.24 10.70 7.92
C ASP A 168 10.57 9.85 6.86
N LEU A 169 9.25 9.65 6.97
CA LEU A 169 8.44 8.91 6.00
C LEU A 169 8.39 9.68 4.67
N ASN A 170 8.12 10.97 4.74
CA ASN A 170 8.02 11.83 3.55
C ASN A 170 9.36 11.99 2.83
N ASN A 171 10.48 12.02 3.57
CA ASN A 171 11.83 12.02 2.97
C ASN A 171 12.16 10.73 2.21
N LYS A 172 11.61 9.58 2.62
CA LYS A 172 11.75 8.32 1.88
C LYS A 172 10.90 8.29 0.62
N GLY A 173 9.89 9.15 0.54
CA GLY A 173 8.87 9.16 -0.48
C GLY A 173 7.78 8.11 -0.24
N PHE A 174 6.65 8.33 -0.88
CA PHE A 174 5.49 7.45 -0.83
C PHE A 174 5.27 6.77 -2.17
N SER A 175 4.65 5.62 -2.12
CA SER A 175 4.10 4.92 -3.28
C SER A 175 2.72 4.35 -2.96
N LEU A 176 1.88 4.27 -3.96
CA LEU A 176 0.58 3.61 -3.88
C LEU A 176 0.73 2.20 -4.42
N VAL A 177 0.55 1.19 -3.59
CA VAL A 177 0.56 -0.22 -4.01
C VAL A 177 -0.85 -0.59 -4.43
N THR A 178 -1.03 -0.83 -5.73
CA THR A 178 -2.35 -1.06 -6.36
C THR A 178 -2.68 -2.53 -6.55
N SER A 179 -1.65 -3.38 -6.56
CA SER A 179 -1.79 -4.83 -6.61
C SER A 179 -0.61 -5.49 -5.90
N THR A 180 -0.89 -6.62 -5.25
CA THR A 180 0.15 -7.47 -4.63
C THR A 180 0.26 -8.83 -5.30
N TRP A 181 -0.73 -9.23 -6.07
CA TRP A 181 -0.81 -10.53 -6.75
C TRP A 181 -1.61 -10.42 -8.04
N PRO A 182 -1.26 -11.12 -9.11
CA PRO A 182 -0.09 -12.00 -9.30
C PRO A 182 1.22 -11.23 -9.45
N GLN A 183 1.14 -9.94 -9.72
CA GLN A 183 2.27 -9.03 -9.84
C GLN A 183 2.07 -7.85 -8.89
N ARG A 184 3.14 -7.47 -8.22
CA ARG A 184 3.10 -6.25 -7.41
C ARG A 184 3.22 -5.04 -8.33
N VAL A 185 2.21 -4.18 -8.27
CA VAL A 185 2.18 -2.92 -9.01
C VAL A 185 2.20 -1.78 -7.99
N SER A 186 3.02 -0.78 -8.23
CA SER A 186 3.09 0.42 -7.39
C SER A 186 3.26 1.67 -8.24
N VAL A 187 2.54 2.73 -7.86
CA VAL A 187 2.68 4.07 -8.44
C VAL A 187 3.55 4.90 -7.51
N GLU A 188 4.63 5.46 -8.02
CA GLU A 188 5.54 6.31 -7.25
C GLU A 188 4.94 7.72 -7.11
N LEU A 189 4.62 8.11 -5.86
CA LEU A 189 4.06 9.41 -5.55
C LEU A 189 5.16 10.43 -5.18
N GLY A 190 6.34 9.94 -4.78
CA GLY A 190 7.41 10.78 -4.30
C GLY A 190 7.13 11.38 -2.92
N ARG A 191 7.58 12.62 -2.71
CA ARG A 191 7.24 13.40 -1.51
C ARG A 191 5.82 13.96 -1.66
N ILE A 192 5.08 13.92 -0.58
CA ILE A 192 3.73 14.46 -0.52
C ILE A 192 3.81 15.77 0.25
N GLU A 193 3.33 16.84 -0.36
CA GLU A 193 3.34 18.16 0.22
C GLU A 193 1.91 18.62 0.52
N PRO A 194 1.73 19.49 1.53
CA PRO A 194 0.46 20.16 1.73
C PRO A 194 0.13 20.99 0.48
N TRP A 195 -1.11 20.98 0.08
CA TRP A 195 -1.52 21.77 -1.06
C TRP A 195 -1.38 23.25 -0.76
N SER A 196 -0.42 23.91 -1.39
CA SER A 196 -0.38 25.36 -1.43
C SER A 196 -1.20 25.83 -2.63
N LEU A 197 -2.27 26.57 -2.38
CA LEU A 197 -2.89 27.39 -3.40
C LEU A 197 -1.80 28.36 -3.91
N THR A 198 -1.11 27.99 -4.98
CA THR A 198 -0.33 28.95 -5.74
C THR A 198 -1.32 29.86 -6.45
N SER A 199 -1.48 31.04 -5.87
CA SER A 199 -2.19 32.21 -6.41
C SER A 199 -1.59 32.65 -7.76
#